data_62d808c5e4840aa2c03d6d21e3ea3013
#
_entry.id   62d808c5e4840aa2c03d6d21e3ea3013
#
_cell.length_a   1.000
_cell.length_b   1.000
_cell.length_c   1.000
_cell.angle_alpha   90.00
_cell.angle_beta   90.00
_cell.angle_gamma   90.00
#
_symmetry.space_group_name_H-M   'P 1'
#
loop_
_entity.id
_entity.type
_entity.pdbx_description
1 polymer ?
#
loop_
_entity_poly.entity_id
_entity_poly.type
_entity_poly.pdbx_seq_one_letter_code
_entity_poly.pdbx_strand_id
1 'polypeptide(L)'
;MAMFPFLIVVTALAGFFFGSKELADEAGRILLEAWPKEVAGPIALNVTGVLTNTRADVLTFGSLFALYFASSGVESLRIGLNRAYDVTDARPWWLLRLESIGYVLVGAIAMLAFSFLVVLAPFIWGRLVSYVPTLEPLGGLITFARYAVAIVVLAIALAIVHTWLPAGRRSLREIAPGILATLLLWMIGGAAFGRYLASYAFAYVSMYAGLASAMIALVFLYVCASIFVVGGELNSSIAKARAKK
;
A
#
# COMPACT_ATOMS: atom_id res chain seq x y z
N MET A 1 -11.32 5.12 4.98
CA MET A 1 -11.45 4.66 6.39
C MET A 1 -10.83 3.28 6.63
N ALA A 2 -10.84 2.36 5.65
CA ALA A 2 -10.29 1.01 5.77
C ALA A 2 -8.77 0.92 5.98
N MET A 3 -8.02 1.99 5.73
CA MET A 3 -6.55 2.00 5.85
C MET A 3 -6.07 1.86 7.30
N PHE A 4 -6.70 2.51 8.26
CA PHE A 4 -6.30 2.36 9.66
C PHE A 4 -6.43 0.91 10.14
N PRO A 5 -7.59 0.23 9.94
CA PRO A 5 -7.70 -1.19 10.16
C PRO A 5 -6.66 -2.03 9.40
N PHE A 6 -6.37 -1.69 8.15
CA PHE A 6 -5.35 -2.38 7.37
C PHE A 6 -3.96 -2.28 8.00
N LEU A 7 -3.56 -1.09 8.49
CA LEU A 7 -2.30 -0.91 9.20
C LEU A 7 -2.23 -1.74 10.50
N ILE A 8 -3.36 -1.90 11.21
CA ILE A 8 -3.42 -2.79 12.38
C ILE A 8 -3.15 -4.24 11.97
N VAL A 9 -3.71 -4.71 10.85
CA VAL A 9 -3.43 -6.06 10.32
C VAL A 9 -1.96 -6.21 9.93
N VAL A 10 -1.38 -5.22 9.25
CA VAL A 10 0.04 -5.23 8.87
C VAL A 10 0.94 -5.31 10.11
N THR A 11 0.67 -4.50 11.14
CA THR A 11 1.45 -4.49 12.37
C THR A 11 1.28 -5.77 13.18
N ALA A 12 0.08 -6.34 13.23
CA ALA A 12 -0.17 -7.63 13.88
C ALA A 12 0.60 -8.77 13.19
N LEU A 13 0.60 -8.79 11.84
CA LEU A 13 1.38 -9.76 11.08
C LEU A 13 2.88 -9.55 11.26
N ALA A 14 3.35 -8.31 11.27
CA ALA A 14 4.76 -7.99 11.54
C ALA A 14 5.17 -8.50 12.92
N GLY A 15 4.35 -8.27 13.96
CA GLY A 15 4.58 -8.79 15.30
C GLY A 15 4.61 -10.31 15.37
N PHE A 16 3.77 -10.99 14.58
CA PHE A 16 3.75 -12.45 14.49
C PHE A 16 5.02 -13.02 13.84
N PHE A 17 5.50 -12.42 12.73
CA PHE A 17 6.66 -12.91 12.00
C PHE A 17 8.00 -12.49 12.62
N PHE A 18 8.09 -11.30 13.19
CA PHE A 18 9.35 -10.73 13.67
C PHE A 18 9.51 -10.73 15.19
N GLY A 19 8.46 -11.03 15.94
CA GLY A 19 8.37 -11.43 17.37
C GLY A 19 9.34 -10.84 18.42
N SER A 20 10.16 -9.83 18.11
CA SER A 20 11.04 -9.18 19.05
C SER A 20 10.74 -7.69 19.17
N LYS A 21 10.74 -7.18 20.42
CA LYS A 21 10.59 -5.75 20.73
C LYS A 21 11.60 -4.88 19.98
N GLU A 22 12.84 -5.38 19.88
CA GLU A 22 13.94 -4.65 19.25
C GLU A 22 13.73 -4.40 17.76
N LEU A 23 13.18 -5.38 17.02
CA LEU A 23 12.86 -5.22 15.59
C LEU A 23 11.66 -4.29 15.38
N ALA A 24 10.71 -4.30 16.32
CA ALA A 24 9.55 -3.41 16.27
C ALA A 24 9.93 -1.94 16.54
N ASP A 25 10.81 -1.70 17.50
CA ASP A 25 11.32 -0.36 17.82
C ASP A 25 12.20 0.17 16.67
N GLU A 26 13.01 -0.69 16.05
CA GLU A 26 13.84 -0.32 14.90
C GLU A 26 12.99 -0.05 13.67
N ALA A 27 11.95 -0.86 13.38
CA ALA A 27 10.99 -0.61 12.30
C ALA A 27 10.23 0.70 12.53
N GLY A 28 9.82 0.99 13.77
CA GLY A 28 9.21 2.27 14.16
C GLY A 28 10.14 3.45 13.91
N ARG A 29 11.43 3.32 14.26
CA ARG A 29 12.45 4.34 14.04
C ARG A 29 12.67 4.61 12.54
N ILE A 30 12.77 3.57 11.73
CA ILE A 30 12.96 3.67 10.28
C ILE A 30 11.72 4.32 9.61
N LEU A 31 10.52 4.01 10.09
CA LEU A 31 9.28 4.66 9.63
C LEU A 31 9.28 6.16 9.96
N LEU A 32 9.79 6.54 11.14
CA LEU A 32 9.96 7.92 11.56
C LEU A 32 11.02 8.69 10.75
N GLU A 33 12.03 7.99 10.23
CA GLU A 33 13.06 8.59 9.37
C GLU A 33 12.60 8.74 7.91
N ALA A 34 11.73 7.83 7.44
CA ALA A 34 11.24 7.80 6.05
C ALA A 34 10.03 8.73 5.80
N TRP A 35 9.28 9.08 6.84
CA TRP A 35 8.06 9.89 6.75
C TRP A 35 8.23 11.22 7.49
N PRO A 36 7.51 12.29 7.08
CA PRO A 36 7.46 13.54 7.83
C PRO A 36 7.07 13.27 9.29
N LYS A 37 7.78 13.88 10.23
CA LYS A 37 7.63 13.61 11.69
C LYS A 37 6.19 13.79 12.18
N GLU A 38 5.44 14.67 11.54
CA GLU A 38 4.03 14.99 11.83
C GLU A 38 3.10 13.80 11.53
N VAL A 39 3.46 12.97 10.56
CA VAL A 39 2.70 11.78 10.16
C VAL A 39 3.21 10.52 10.87
N ALA A 40 4.53 10.40 10.96
CA ALA A 40 5.19 9.24 11.53
C ALA A 40 5.07 9.17 13.06
N GLY A 41 5.04 10.31 13.77
CA GLY A 41 4.99 10.36 15.23
C GLY A 41 3.79 9.64 15.84
N PRO A 42 2.54 9.98 15.47
CA PRO A 42 1.34 9.28 15.95
C PRO A 42 1.30 7.81 15.57
N ILE A 43 1.81 7.45 14.38
CA ILE A 43 1.83 6.06 13.91
C ILE A 43 2.84 5.25 14.70
N ALA A 44 4.05 5.77 14.93
CA ALA A 44 5.08 5.09 15.71
C ALA A 44 4.65 4.83 17.16
N LEU A 45 4.00 5.80 17.81
CA LEU A 45 3.46 5.64 19.16
C LEU A 45 2.41 4.53 19.22
N ASN A 46 1.52 4.46 18.22
CA ASN A 46 0.50 3.41 18.14
C ASN A 46 1.12 2.04 17.83
N VAL A 47 2.10 1.97 16.92
CA VAL A 47 2.82 0.73 16.58
C VAL A 47 3.58 0.20 17.81
N THR A 48 4.34 1.04 18.49
CA THR A 48 5.04 0.66 19.73
C THR A 48 4.05 0.24 20.81
N GLY A 49 2.94 0.97 20.99
CA GLY A 49 1.91 0.63 21.96
C GLY A 49 1.23 -0.72 21.71
N VAL A 50 0.97 -1.07 20.42
CA VAL A 50 0.37 -2.35 20.03
C VAL A 50 1.36 -3.51 20.20
N LEU A 51 2.64 -3.28 19.92
CA LEU A 51 3.69 -4.31 19.98
C LEU A 51 4.20 -4.56 21.40
N THR A 52 4.15 -3.56 22.30
CA THR A 52 4.65 -3.66 23.69
C THR A 52 3.58 -4.11 24.69
N ASN A 53 2.29 -3.83 24.44
CA ASN A 53 1.19 -4.22 25.32
C ASN A 53 0.58 -5.56 24.88
N THR A 54 1.22 -6.65 25.24
CA THR A 54 0.77 -8.03 25.00
C THR A 54 -0.48 -8.39 25.82
N ARG A 55 -1.63 -7.86 25.45
CA ARG A 55 -2.91 -8.49 25.76
C ARG A 55 -3.32 -9.30 24.55
N ALA A 56 -2.93 -10.56 24.51
CA ALA A 56 -3.15 -11.47 23.39
C ALA A 56 -4.63 -11.61 23.01
N ASP A 57 -5.53 -11.53 23.97
CA ASP A 57 -6.98 -11.55 23.83
C ASP A 57 -7.50 -10.31 23.07
N VAL A 58 -7.11 -9.11 23.49
CA VAL A 58 -7.51 -7.84 22.84
C VAL A 58 -6.88 -7.73 21.45
N LEU A 59 -5.63 -8.18 21.27
CA LEU A 59 -4.97 -8.21 19.97
C LEU A 59 -5.70 -9.14 18.99
N THR A 60 -6.16 -10.30 19.44
CA THR A 60 -6.85 -11.27 18.57
C THR A 60 -8.20 -10.73 18.11
N PHE A 61 -9.04 -10.26 19.01
CA PHE A 61 -10.34 -9.67 18.64
C PHE A 61 -10.17 -8.39 17.84
N GLY A 62 -9.28 -7.50 18.26
CA GLY A 62 -8.95 -6.26 17.53
C GLY A 62 -8.46 -6.53 16.12
N SER A 63 -7.61 -7.53 15.91
CA SER A 63 -7.12 -7.91 14.59
C SER A 63 -8.21 -8.50 13.70
N LEU A 64 -9.14 -9.30 14.25
CA LEU A 64 -10.26 -9.82 13.48
C LEU A 64 -11.20 -8.71 13.01
N PHE A 65 -11.55 -7.76 13.91
CA PHE A 65 -12.33 -6.58 13.54
C PHE A 65 -11.58 -5.70 12.52
N ALA A 66 -10.27 -5.48 12.73
CA ALA A 66 -9.44 -4.73 11.81
C ALA A 66 -9.41 -5.37 10.41
N LEU A 67 -9.29 -6.70 10.34
CA LEU A 67 -9.33 -7.46 9.10
C LEU A 67 -10.68 -7.32 8.39
N TYR A 68 -11.78 -7.41 9.14
CA TYR A 68 -13.12 -7.20 8.62
C TYR A 68 -13.30 -5.79 8.05
N PHE A 69 -12.90 -4.74 8.78
CA PHE A 69 -13.01 -3.36 8.30
C PHE A 69 -12.03 -3.05 7.14
N ALA A 70 -10.81 -3.59 7.18
CA ALA A 70 -9.86 -3.45 6.08
C ALA A 70 -10.40 -4.06 4.78
N SER A 71 -11.07 -5.22 4.87
CA SER A 71 -11.67 -5.87 3.70
C SER A 71 -12.76 -5.03 3.03
N SER A 72 -13.41 -4.11 3.76
CA SER A 72 -14.38 -3.16 3.18
C SER A 72 -13.74 -2.17 2.20
N GLY A 73 -12.45 -1.86 2.39
CA GLY A 73 -11.68 -1.05 1.43
C GLY A 73 -11.49 -1.78 0.10
N VAL A 74 -11.14 -3.07 0.15
CA VAL A 74 -11.01 -3.91 -1.06
C VAL A 74 -12.35 -4.06 -1.76
N GLU A 75 -13.44 -4.22 -1.01
CA GLU A 75 -14.80 -4.30 -1.55
C GLU A 75 -15.20 -3.00 -2.27
N SER A 76 -14.85 -1.84 -1.72
CA SER A 76 -15.06 -0.54 -2.36
C SER A 76 -14.27 -0.42 -3.67
N LEU A 77 -13.02 -0.89 -3.72
CA LEU A 77 -12.22 -0.95 -4.95
C LEU A 77 -12.83 -1.90 -5.98
N ARG A 78 -13.36 -3.07 -5.55
CA ARG A 78 -14.08 -4.00 -6.44
C ARG A 78 -15.29 -3.34 -7.07
N ILE A 79 -16.11 -2.65 -6.28
CA ILE A 79 -17.28 -1.93 -6.76
C ILE A 79 -16.86 -0.85 -7.78
N GLY A 80 -15.80 -0.10 -7.48
CA GLY A 80 -15.24 0.90 -8.38
C GLY A 80 -14.78 0.29 -9.71
N LEU A 81 -14.02 -0.81 -9.66
CA LEU A 81 -13.56 -1.51 -10.86
C LEU A 81 -14.72 -2.17 -11.64
N ASN A 82 -15.70 -2.79 -10.98
CA ASN A 82 -16.86 -3.35 -11.64
C ASN A 82 -17.62 -2.26 -12.42
N ARG A 83 -17.77 -1.07 -11.84
CA ARG A 83 -18.37 0.08 -12.52
C ARG A 83 -17.50 0.59 -13.67
N ALA A 84 -16.17 0.69 -13.48
CA ALA A 84 -15.24 1.10 -14.53
C ALA A 84 -15.26 0.16 -15.75
N TYR A 85 -15.37 -1.14 -15.49
CA TYR A 85 -15.46 -2.16 -16.54
C TYR A 85 -16.88 -2.43 -17.05
N ASP A 86 -17.90 -1.76 -16.48
CA ASP A 86 -19.29 -1.93 -16.84
C ASP A 86 -19.77 -3.38 -16.71
N VAL A 87 -19.46 -3.99 -15.57
CA VAL A 87 -19.79 -5.39 -15.27
C VAL A 87 -20.55 -5.49 -13.95
N THR A 88 -21.48 -6.45 -13.89
CA THR A 88 -22.21 -6.80 -12.65
C THR A 88 -21.60 -8.06 -12.05
N ASP A 89 -21.47 -8.07 -10.73
CA ASP A 89 -20.93 -9.20 -10.00
C ASP A 89 -22.08 -10.10 -9.52
N ALA A 90 -22.13 -11.31 -10.04
CA ALA A 90 -23.14 -12.31 -9.68
C ALA A 90 -22.68 -13.25 -8.54
N ARG A 91 -21.45 -13.07 -8.03
CA ARG A 91 -20.94 -13.90 -6.94
C ARG A 91 -21.66 -13.60 -5.63
N PRO A 92 -21.92 -14.60 -4.77
CA PRO A 92 -22.60 -14.38 -3.49
C PRO A 92 -21.75 -13.51 -2.56
N TRP A 93 -22.39 -12.69 -1.75
CA TRP A 93 -21.75 -11.69 -0.90
C TRP A 93 -20.68 -12.27 0.05
N TRP A 94 -20.91 -13.48 0.58
CA TRP A 94 -19.97 -14.14 1.50
C TRP A 94 -18.66 -14.54 0.79
N LEU A 95 -18.74 -14.97 -0.48
CA LEU A 95 -17.55 -15.29 -1.28
C LEU A 95 -16.75 -14.01 -1.58
N LEU A 96 -17.46 -12.93 -1.97
CA LEU A 96 -16.83 -11.63 -2.19
C LEU A 96 -16.13 -11.13 -0.93
N ARG A 97 -16.73 -11.36 0.25
CA ARG A 97 -16.14 -10.99 1.52
C ARG A 97 -14.88 -11.79 1.82
N LEU A 98 -14.94 -13.11 1.63
CA LEU A 98 -13.80 -14.00 1.83
C LEU A 98 -12.64 -13.64 0.91
N GLU A 99 -12.92 -13.38 -0.37
CA GLU A 99 -11.91 -12.90 -1.32
C GLU A 99 -11.30 -11.56 -0.88
N SER A 100 -12.12 -10.62 -0.40
CA SER A 100 -11.63 -9.32 0.08
C SER A 100 -10.71 -9.46 1.28
N ILE A 101 -11.01 -10.38 2.20
CA ILE A 101 -10.12 -10.74 3.32
C ILE A 101 -8.81 -11.32 2.80
N GLY A 102 -8.87 -12.24 1.84
CA GLY A 102 -7.68 -12.78 1.20
C GLY A 102 -6.79 -11.70 0.57
N TYR A 103 -7.38 -10.74 -0.15
CA TYR A 103 -6.64 -9.61 -0.71
C TYR A 103 -6.00 -8.72 0.36
N VAL A 104 -6.66 -8.50 1.50
CA VAL A 104 -6.08 -7.74 2.63
C VAL A 104 -4.84 -8.45 3.16
N LEU A 105 -4.90 -9.77 3.38
CA LEU A 105 -3.77 -10.55 3.88
C LEU A 105 -2.60 -10.55 2.89
N VAL A 106 -2.87 -10.82 1.61
CA VAL A 106 -1.85 -10.78 0.55
C VAL A 106 -1.27 -9.38 0.41
N GLY A 107 -2.11 -8.34 0.45
CA GLY A 107 -1.68 -6.94 0.41
C GLY A 107 -0.81 -6.56 1.61
N ALA A 108 -1.14 -7.04 2.80
CA ALA A 108 -0.35 -6.81 4.01
C ALA A 108 1.04 -7.49 3.90
N ILE A 109 1.10 -8.74 3.46
CA ILE A 109 2.37 -9.46 3.23
C ILE A 109 3.19 -8.74 2.14
N ALA A 110 2.56 -8.35 1.04
CA ALA A 110 3.23 -7.61 -0.03
C ALA A 110 3.77 -6.26 0.46
N MET A 111 3.02 -5.55 1.31
CA MET A 111 3.47 -4.29 1.91
C MET A 111 4.65 -4.50 2.85
N LEU A 112 4.66 -5.57 3.66
CA LEU A 112 5.79 -5.92 4.52
C LEU A 112 7.03 -6.25 3.68
N ALA A 113 6.88 -7.06 2.63
CA ALA A 113 7.97 -7.39 1.72
C ALA A 113 8.52 -6.16 0.99
N PHE A 114 7.63 -5.26 0.55
CA PHE A 114 8.00 -4.00 -0.08
C PHE A 114 8.73 -3.08 0.90
N SER A 115 8.24 -2.97 2.13
CA SER A 115 8.89 -2.19 3.19
C SER A 115 10.29 -2.74 3.50
N PHE A 116 10.43 -4.06 3.58
CA PHE A 116 11.73 -4.71 3.71
C PHE A 116 12.68 -4.33 2.57
N LEU A 117 12.22 -4.44 1.33
CA LEU A 117 13.03 -4.16 0.14
C LEU A 117 13.44 -2.68 0.05
N VAL A 118 12.52 -1.75 0.33
CA VAL A 118 12.75 -0.31 0.14
C VAL A 118 13.48 0.31 1.32
N VAL A 119 13.21 -0.14 2.55
CA VAL A 119 13.72 0.47 3.79
C VAL A 119 14.90 -0.30 4.37
N LEU A 120 14.76 -1.62 4.56
CA LEU A 120 15.83 -2.42 5.19
C LEU A 120 16.99 -2.73 4.25
N ALA A 121 16.73 -2.99 2.99
CA ALA A 121 17.79 -3.37 2.05
C ALA A 121 18.91 -2.31 1.93
N PRO A 122 18.62 -0.98 1.87
CA PRO A 122 19.69 0.04 1.88
C PRO A 122 20.51 0.05 3.18
N PHE A 123 19.84 -0.17 4.31
CA PHE A 123 20.51 -0.22 5.61
C PHE A 123 21.47 -1.42 5.70
N ILE A 124 21.01 -2.60 5.28
CA ILE A 124 21.83 -3.81 5.21
C ILE A 124 22.99 -3.58 4.23
N TRP A 125 22.74 -2.96 3.09
CA TRP A 125 23.78 -2.62 2.12
C TRP A 125 24.81 -1.67 2.69
N GLY A 126 24.41 -0.58 3.36
CA GLY A 126 25.32 0.35 4.01
C GLY A 126 26.23 -0.32 5.05
N ARG A 127 25.65 -1.24 5.83
CA ARG A 127 26.42 -2.05 6.78
C ARG A 127 27.39 -3.00 6.06
N LEU A 128 26.95 -3.66 5.00
CA LEU A 128 27.79 -4.58 4.22
C LEU A 128 28.98 -3.86 3.61
N VAL A 129 28.77 -2.69 3.00
CA VAL A 129 29.84 -1.86 2.44
C VAL A 129 30.83 -1.40 3.52
N SER A 130 30.37 -1.11 4.73
CA SER A 130 31.26 -0.73 5.85
C SER A 130 32.21 -1.86 6.28
N TYR A 131 31.81 -3.13 6.09
CA TYR A 131 32.66 -4.30 6.34
C TYR A 131 33.51 -4.71 5.12
N VAL A 132 32.96 -4.48 3.92
CA VAL A 132 33.60 -4.87 2.63
C VAL A 132 33.56 -3.68 1.67
N PRO A 133 34.52 -2.73 1.78
CA PRO A 133 34.52 -1.50 0.97
C PRO A 133 34.63 -1.75 -0.54
N THR A 134 35.17 -2.89 -0.96
CA THR A 134 35.25 -3.29 -2.39
C THR A 134 33.89 -3.42 -3.08
N LEU A 135 32.78 -3.46 -2.31
CA LEU A 135 31.42 -3.52 -2.85
C LEU A 135 30.83 -2.14 -3.18
N GLU A 136 31.46 -1.05 -2.75
CA GLU A 136 30.98 0.33 -2.93
C GLU A 136 30.61 0.64 -4.41
N PRO A 137 31.39 0.24 -5.44
CA PRO A 137 31.04 0.51 -6.84
C PRO A 137 29.74 -0.12 -7.31
N LEU A 138 29.26 -1.18 -6.62
CA LEU A 138 28.00 -1.88 -6.94
C LEU A 138 26.77 -1.17 -6.39
N GLY A 139 26.92 -0.14 -5.56
CA GLY A 139 25.83 0.57 -4.89
C GLY A 139 24.80 1.14 -5.85
N GLY A 140 25.24 1.68 -6.98
CA GLY A 140 24.36 2.18 -8.05
C GLY A 140 23.52 1.07 -8.70
N LEU A 141 24.15 -0.05 -9.02
CA LEU A 141 23.47 -1.21 -9.63
C LEU A 141 22.43 -1.82 -8.67
N ILE A 142 22.77 -1.97 -7.39
CA ILE A 142 21.86 -2.52 -6.39
C ILE A 142 20.69 -1.57 -6.14
N THR A 143 20.93 -0.27 -6.09
CA THR A 143 19.88 0.73 -5.99
C THR A 143 18.92 0.66 -7.18
N PHE A 144 19.44 0.59 -8.40
CA PHE A 144 18.66 0.42 -9.61
C PHE A 144 17.86 -0.89 -9.59
N ALA A 145 18.49 -2.02 -9.26
CA ALA A 145 17.84 -3.33 -9.19
C ALA A 145 16.70 -3.33 -8.16
N ARG A 146 16.90 -2.71 -7.00
CA ARG A 146 15.89 -2.57 -5.95
C ARG A 146 14.64 -1.83 -6.44
N TYR A 147 14.79 -0.69 -7.09
CA TYR A 147 13.65 0.05 -7.63
C TYR A 147 12.99 -0.68 -8.79
N ALA A 148 13.78 -1.34 -9.65
CA ALA A 148 13.23 -2.16 -10.73
C ALA A 148 12.37 -3.30 -10.19
N VAL A 149 12.85 -4.03 -9.17
CA VAL A 149 12.09 -5.09 -8.50
C VAL A 149 10.82 -4.52 -7.85
N ALA A 150 10.91 -3.38 -7.16
CA ALA A 150 9.74 -2.74 -6.54
C ALA A 150 8.67 -2.39 -7.59
N ILE A 151 9.04 -1.82 -8.72
CA ILE A 151 8.12 -1.48 -9.82
C ILE A 151 7.50 -2.76 -10.40
N VAL A 152 8.28 -3.80 -10.62
CA VAL A 152 7.79 -5.09 -11.14
C VAL A 152 6.79 -5.73 -10.17
N VAL A 153 7.11 -5.77 -8.87
CA VAL A 153 6.20 -6.29 -7.83
C VAL A 153 4.89 -5.51 -7.82
N LEU A 154 4.97 -4.19 -7.89
CA LEU A 154 3.78 -3.33 -7.93
C LEU A 154 2.95 -3.54 -9.21
N ALA A 155 3.62 -3.69 -10.36
CA ALA A 155 2.95 -3.99 -11.63
C ALA A 155 2.23 -5.35 -11.59
N ILE A 156 2.87 -6.37 -10.99
CA ILE A 156 2.26 -7.69 -10.79
C ILE A 156 1.07 -7.59 -9.85
N ALA A 157 1.18 -6.87 -8.73
CA ALA A 157 0.08 -6.66 -7.80
C ALA A 157 -1.11 -5.97 -8.49
N LEU A 158 -0.86 -4.92 -9.27
CA LEU A 158 -1.90 -4.25 -10.07
C LEU A 158 -2.51 -5.20 -11.11
N ALA A 159 -1.70 -6.03 -11.78
CA ALA A 159 -2.19 -7.01 -12.74
C ALA A 159 -3.13 -8.02 -12.07
N ILE A 160 -2.75 -8.55 -10.90
CA ILE A 160 -3.57 -9.45 -10.10
C ILE A 160 -4.91 -8.78 -9.75
N VAL A 161 -4.86 -7.57 -9.22
CA VAL A 161 -6.06 -6.86 -8.78
C VAL A 161 -6.96 -6.51 -9.96
N HIS A 162 -6.43 -6.01 -11.09
CA HIS A 162 -7.24 -5.71 -12.28
C HIS A 162 -7.81 -6.94 -12.98
N THR A 163 -7.16 -8.10 -12.85
CA THR A 163 -7.63 -9.35 -13.48
C THR A 163 -8.70 -10.05 -12.65
N TRP A 164 -8.50 -10.15 -11.35
CA TRP A 164 -9.27 -11.04 -10.50
C TRP A 164 -10.25 -10.35 -9.54
N LEU A 165 -9.98 -9.11 -9.15
CA LEU A 165 -10.86 -8.40 -8.22
C LEU A 165 -12.23 -8.08 -8.84
N PRO A 166 -12.34 -7.49 -10.06
CA PRO A 166 -13.64 -7.24 -10.69
C PRO A 166 -14.23 -8.52 -11.31
N ALA A 167 -15.53 -8.53 -11.52
CA ALA A 167 -16.22 -9.62 -12.20
C ALA A 167 -15.76 -9.77 -13.65
N GLY A 168 -15.79 -11.01 -14.17
CA GLY A 168 -15.35 -11.33 -15.54
C GLY A 168 -13.86 -11.68 -15.63
N ARG A 169 -13.44 -12.12 -16.82
CA ARG A 169 -12.04 -12.47 -17.12
C ARG A 169 -11.46 -11.46 -18.10
N ARG A 170 -10.23 -11.01 -17.85
CA ARG A 170 -9.49 -10.08 -18.71
C ARG A 170 -8.12 -10.64 -19.03
N SER A 171 -7.67 -10.43 -20.25
CA SER A 171 -6.30 -10.77 -20.65
C SER A 171 -5.31 -9.72 -20.16
N LEU A 172 -4.07 -10.11 -19.95
CA LEU A 172 -2.99 -9.17 -19.56
C LEU A 172 -2.82 -8.03 -20.58
N ARG A 173 -3.06 -8.29 -21.87
CA ARG A 173 -2.99 -7.28 -22.93
C ARG A 173 -4.08 -6.21 -22.83
N GLU A 174 -5.22 -6.56 -22.27
CA GLU A 174 -6.34 -5.63 -22.07
C GLU A 174 -6.13 -4.73 -20.87
N ILE A 175 -5.47 -5.22 -19.82
CA ILE A 175 -5.25 -4.46 -18.57
C ILE A 175 -3.91 -3.70 -18.55
N ALA A 176 -2.96 -4.05 -19.41
CA ALA A 176 -1.63 -3.45 -19.43
C ALA A 176 -1.63 -1.91 -19.60
N PRO A 177 -2.45 -1.30 -20.49
CA PRO A 177 -2.47 0.15 -20.65
C PRO A 177 -2.88 0.87 -19.38
N GLY A 178 -3.90 0.39 -18.68
CA GLY A 178 -4.36 0.98 -17.43
C GLY A 178 -3.38 0.79 -16.28
N ILE A 179 -2.68 -0.35 -16.20
CA ILE A 179 -1.62 -0.58 -15.22
C ILE A 179 -0.49 0.43 -15.43
N LEU A 180 -0.04 0.61 -16.68
CA LEU A 180 1.01 1.56 -17.02
C LEU A 180 0.59 3.00 -16.67
N ALA A 181 -0.64 3.38 -17.04
CA ALA A 181 -1.19 4.69 -16.71
C ALA A 181 -1.27 4.89 -15.19
N THR A 182 -1.73 3.89 -14.43
CA THR A 182 -1.81 3.93 -12.97
C THR A 182 -0.43 4.14 -12.35
N LEU A 183 0.59 3.39 -12.78
CA LEU A 183 1.96 3.54 -12.28
C LEU A 183 2.54 4.93 -12.56
N LEU A 184 2.37 5.43 -13.79
CA LEU A 184 2.83 6.77 -14.17
C LEU A 184 2.11 7.85 -13.39
N LEU A 185 0.79 7.76 -13.27
CA LEU A 185 0.00 8.74 -12.52
C LEU A 185 0.27 8.69 -11.02
N TRP A 186 0.57 7.52 -10.44
CA TRP A 186 1.00 7.42 -9.04
C TRP A 186 2.37 8.05 -8.81
N MET A 187 3.32 7.89 -9.75
CA MET A 187 4.62 8.57 -9.67
C MET A 187 4.47 10.08 -9.74
N ILE A 188 3.72 10.58 -10.73
CA ILE A 188 3.49 12.01 -10.91
C ILE A 188 2.68 12.58 -9.73
N GLY A 189 1.57 11.92 -9.37
CA GLY A 189 0.69 12.32 -8.28
C GLY A 189 1.40 12.31 -6.93
N GLY A 190 2.23 11.30 -6.66
CA GLY A 190 3.04 11.22 -5.45
C GLY A 190 4.07 12.33 -5.36
N ALA A 191 4.78 12.62 -6.45
CA ALA A 191 5.74 13.72 -6.51
C ALA A 191 5.04 15.09 -6.34
N ALA A 192 3.91 15.30 -7.02
CA ALA A 192 3.11 16.52 -6.90
C ALA A 192 2.56 16.70 -5.48
N PHE A 193 2.04 15.63 -4.88
CA PHE A 193 1.51 15.63 -3.53
C PHE A 193 2.60 15.89 -2.49
N GLY A 194 3.78 15.26 -2.64
CA GLY A 194 4.93 15.53 -1.76
C GLY A 194 5.38 17.00 -1.84
N ARG A 195 5.41 17.57 -3.04
CA ARG A 195 5.76 18.98 -3.24
C ARG A 195 4.69 19.93 -2.64
N TYR A 196 3.43 19.57 -2.81
CA TYR A 196 2.30 20.28 -2.19
C TYR A 196 2.42 20.27 -0.65
N LEU A 197 2.66 19.10 -0.05
CA LEU A 197 2.84 18.99 1.40
C LEU A 197 4.05 19.80 1.90
N ALA A 198 5.17 19.78 1.19
CA ALA A 198 6.34 20.57 1.58
C ALA A 198 6.03 22.07 1.69
N SER A 199 5.08 22.55 0.88
CA SER A 199 4.68 23.97 0.89
C SER A 199 3.54 24.30 1.86
N TYR A 200 2.63 23.35 2.13
CA TYR A 200 1.37 23.61 2.84
C TYR A 200 1.16 22.76 4.10
N ALA A 201 2.14 21.92 4.53
CA ALA A 201 2.00 21.08 5.71
C ALA A 201 1.64 21.87 6.97
N PHE A 202 2.22 23.07 7.13
CA PHE A 202 1.93 23.97 8.26
C PHE A 202 0.46 24.41 8.29
N ALA A 203 -0.15 24.68 7.12
CA ALA A 203 -1.57 25.05 7.05
C ALA A 203 -2.47 23.88 7.49
N TYR A 204 -2.14 22.64 7.12
CA TYR A 204 -2.87 21.47 7.61
C TYR A 204 -2.78 21.31 9.12
N VAL A 205 -1.59 21.47 9.69
CA VAL A 205 -1.38 21.38 11.15
C VAL A 205 -2.17 22.47 11.88
N SER A 206 -2.18 23.71 11.37
CA SER A 206 -2.92 24.82 11.99
C SER A 206 -4.44 24.65 11.88
N MET A 207 -4.95 24.08 10.78
CA MET A 207 -6.39 23.91 10.55
C MET A 207 -6.97 22.66 11.25
N TYR A 208 -6.22 21.56 11.28
CA TYR A 208 -6.70 20.25 11.75
C TYR A 208 -6.02 19.78 13.03
N ALA A 209 -5.05 20.53 13.56
CA ALA A 209 -4.30 20.19 14.78
C ALA A 209 -3.84 18.72 14.79
N GLY A 210 -4.18 17.95 15.82
CA GLY A 210 -3.83 16.54 15.94
C GLY A 210 -4.41 15.58 14.87
N LEU A 211 -5.39 16.05 14.06
CA LEU A 211 -5.98 15.26 12.97
C LEU A 211 -5.32 15.52 11.62
N ALA A 212 -4.34 16.40 11.52
CA ALA A 212 -3.70 16.79 10.25
C ALA A 212 -3.11 15.58 9.51
N SER A 213 -2.40 14.70 10.21
CA SER A 213 -1.81 13.50 9.63
C SER A 213 -2.84 12.53 9.05
N ALA A 214 -3.96 12.34 9.75
CA ALA A 214 -5.06 11.51 9.29
C ALA A 214 -5.72 12.10 8.03
N MET A 215 -5.94 13.41 7.99
CA MET A 215 -6.50 14.09 6.83
C MET A 215 -5.59 14.02 5.61
N ILE A 216 -4.29 14.26 5.79
CA ILE A 216 -3.28 14.13 4.73
C ILE A 216 -3.29 12.70 4.15
N ALA A 217 -3.27 11.68 5.03
CA ALA A 217 -3.30 10.30 4.61
C ALA A 217 -4.59 9.95 3.84
N LEU A 218 -5.75 10.41 4.30
CA LEU A 218 -7.03 10.17 3.63
C LEU A 218 -7.09 10.82 2.23
N VAL A 219 -6.61 12.06 2.08
CA VAL A 219 -6.55 12.75 0.79
C VAL A 219 -5.60 12.00 -0.16
N PHE A 220 -4.41 11.64 0.30
CA PHE A 220 -3.44 10.88 -0.50
C PHE A 220 -4.04 9.56 -1.01
N LEU A 221 -4.67 8.80 -0.12
CA LEU A 221 -5.29 7.54 -0.46
C LEU A 221 -6.48 7.67 -1.39
N TYR A 222 -7.27 8.74 -1.21
CA TYR A 222 -8.36 9.06 -2.14
C TYR A 222 -7.83 9.29 -3.55
N VAL A 223 -6.75 10.07 -3.69
CA VAL A 223 -6.09 10.30 -4.98
C VAL A 223 -5.55 8.99 -5.57
N CYS A 224 -4.85 8.19 -4.76
CA CYS A 224 -4.33 6.89 -5.22
C CYS A 224 -5.44 5.94 -5.69
N ALA A 225 -6.54 5.84 -4.94
CA ALA A 225 -7.68 5.01 -5.30
C ALA A 225 -8.40 5.53 -6.56
N SER A 226 -8.53 6.85 -6.71
CA SER A 226 -9.12 7.47 -7.90
C SER A 226 -8.29 7.16 -9.15
N ILE A 227 -6.97 7.33 -9.08
CA ILE A 227 -6.04 7.00 -10.17
C ILE A 227 -6.15 5.52 -10.55
N PHE A 228 -6.25 4.63 -9.56
CA PHE A 228 -6.41 3.20 -9.78
C PHE A 228 -7.71 2.87 -10.56
N VAL A 229 -8.83 3.48 -10.18
CA VAL A 229 -10.12 3.29 -10.88
C VAL A 229 -10.06 3.86 -12.30
N VAL A 230 -9.46 5.02 -12.50
CA VAL A 230 -9.22 5.64 -13.83
C VAL A 230 -8.39 4.70 -14.72
N GLY A 231 -7.41 4.00 -14.18
CA GLY A 231 -6.68 2.95 -14.91
C GLY A 231 -7.61 1.83 -15.42
N GLY A 232 -8.58 1.42 -14.60
CA GLY A 232 -9.63 0.46 -15.00
C GLY A 232 -10.54 1.01 -16.10
N GLU A 233 -10.98 2.27 -15.99
CA GLU A 233 -11.79 2.94 -17.03
C GLU A 233 -11.05 3.07 -18.36
N LEU A 234 -9.76 3.38 -18.32
CA LEU A 234 -8.92 3.44 -19.51
C LEU A 234 -8.86 2.07 -20.21
N ASN A 235 -8.66 0.99 -19.47
CA ASN A 235 -8.67 -0.37 -20.01
C ASN A 235 -10.01 -0.69 -20.68
N SER A 236 -11.11 -0.39 -19.99
CA SER A 236 -12.47 -0.60 -20.50
C SER A 236 -12.73 0.19 -21.79
N SER A 237 -12.32 1.46 -21.81
CA SER A 237 -12.49 2.34 -22.97
C SER A 237 -11.72 1.83 -24.20
N ILE A 238 -10.47 1.38 -24.00
CA ILE A 238 -9.64 0.80 -25.06
C ILE A 238 -10.25 -0.51 -25.58
N ALA A 239 -10.72 -1.38 -24.68
CA ALA A 239 -11.36 -2.63 -25.06
C ALA A 239 -12.64 -2.39 -25.90
N LYS A 240 -13.50 -1.45 -25.46
CA LYS A 240 -14.71 -1.04 -26.19
C LYS A 240 -14.38 -0.43 -27.57
N ALA A 241 -13.31 0.36 -27.68
CA ALA A 241 -12.88 0.94 -28.96
C ALA A 241 -12.34 -0.12 -29.93
N ARG A 242 -11.68 -1.17 -29.43
CA ARG A 242 -11.20 -2.30 -30.24
C ARG A 242 -12.32 -3.20 -30.74
N ALA A 243 -13.37 -3.39 -29.93
CA ALA A 243 -14.52 -4.21 -30.30
C ALA A 243 -15.44 -3.58 -31.38
N LYS A 244 -15.29 -2.26 -31.64
CA LYS A 244 -16.02 -1.53 -32.67
C LYS A 244 -15.33 -1.49 -34.04
N LYS A 245 -14.10 -2.01 -34.13
CA LYS A 245 -13.34 -2.18 -35.38
C LYS A 245 -13.41 -3.63 -35.86
#